data_3438f731dce0858ef0ea5f5d79396553
#
_entry.id   3438f731dce0858ef0ea5f5d79396553
#
_cell.length_a   1.000
_cell.length_b   1.000
_cell.length_c   1.000
_cell.angle_alpha   90.00
_cell.angle_beta   90.00
_cell.angle_gamma   90.00
#
_symmetry.space_group_name_H-M   'P 1'
#
loop_
_entity.id
_entity.type
_entity.pdbx_description
1 polymer ?
#
loop_
_entity_poly.entity_id
_entity_poly.type
_entity_poly.pdbx_seq_one_letter_code
_entity_poly.pdbx_strand_id
1 'polypeptide(L)'
;MNIEKLIIKANKGNLKAIKDLANRYYFGDKKKAQSTAVIPKDANKAFEWWKVGADLGDESCLTALGYCYHIGDGVKQDNIEAKKCWEQAAKKGS
;
A
#
# COMPACT_ATOMS: atom_id res chain seq x y z
N MET A 1 2.97 -10.68 13.84
CA MET A 1 3.93 -9.59 14.07
C MET A 1 3.17 -8.33 14.44
N ASN A 2 3.59 -7.62 15.46
CA ASN A 2 2.87 -6.42 15.83
C ASN A 2 3.19 -5.27 14.86
N ILE A 3 2.33 -4.25 14.86
CA ILE A 3 2.44 -3.18 13.88
C ILE A 3 3.72 -2.35 14.05
N GLU A 4 4.18 -2.18 15.28
CA GLU A 4 5.39 -1.40 15.52
C GLU A 4 6.60 -2.02 14.84
N LYS A 5 6.74 -3.34 14.95
CA LYS A 5 7.84 -4.06 14.28
C LYS A 5 7.73 -3.97 12.77
N LEU A 6 6.50 -4.04 12.25
CA LEU A 6 6.29 -3.88 10.80
C LEU A 6 6.70 -2.49 10.33
N ILE A 7 6.34 -1.46 11.08
CA ILE A 7 6.70 -0.09 10.72
C ILE A 7 8.22 0.09 10.72
N ILE A 8 8.90 -0.47 11.71
CA ILE A 8 10.36 -0.39 11.77
C ILE A 8 10.98 -1.05 10.53
N LYS A 9 10.51 -2.24 10.18
CA LYS A 9 11.01 -2.95 9.01
C LYS A 9 10.70 -2.21 7.72
N ALA A 10 9.50 -1.66 7.62
CA ALA A 10 9.09 -0.91 6.43
C ALA A 10 9.94 0.34 6.26
N ASN A 11 10.25 1.03 7.36
CA ASN A 11 11.08 2.23 7.31
C ASN A 11 12.52 1.91 6.88
N LYS A 12 12.94 0.67 7.03
CA LYS A 12 14.25 0.21 6.56
C LYS A 12 14.22 -0.26 5.10
N GLY A 13 13.08 -0.13 4.44
CA GLY A 13 12.94 -0.52 3.05
C GLY A 13 12.56 -1.98 2.83
N ASN A 14 12.12 -2.67 3.87
CA ASN A 14 11.67 -4.06 3.72
C ASN A 14 10.34 -4.10 2.97
N LEU A 15 10.38 -4.55 1.73
CA LEU A 15 9.24 -4.51 0.84
C LEU A 15 8.06 -5.35 1.35
N LYS A 16 8.35 -6.51 1.92
CA LYS A 16 7.29 -7.36 2.45
C LYS A 16 6.54 -6.67 3.58
N ALA A 17 7.25 -5.96 4.45
CA ALA A 17 6.64 -5.20 5.54
C ALA A 17 5.83 -4.02 4.99
N ILE A 18 6.34 -3.35 3.97
CA ILE A 18 5.64 -2.23 3.32
C ILE A 18 4.30 -2.70 2.75
N LYS A 19 4.31 -3.82 2.03
CA LYS A 19 3.10 -4.37 1.42
C LYS A 19 2.12 -4.85 2.49
N ASP A 20 2.61 -5.47 3.54
CA ASP A 20 1.78 -5.92 4.64
C ASP A 20 1.09 -4.73 5.32
N LEU A 21 1.84 -3.68 5.63
CA LEU A 21 1.28 -2.47 6.23
C LEU A 21 0.23 -1.82 5.33
N ALA A 22 0.54 -1.68 4.05
CA ALA A 22 -0.40 -1.08 3.10
C ALA A 22 -1.72 -1.85 3.09
N ASN A 23 -1.64 -3.18 3.02
CA ASN A 23 -2.84 -4.01 3.03
C ASN A 23 -3.63 -3.89 4.33
N ARG A 24 -2.93 -3.87 5.45
CA ARG A 24 -3.60 -3.75 6.76
C ARG A 24 -4.34 -2.42 6.89
N TYR A 25 -3.72 -1.34 6.44
CA TYR A 25 -4.39 -0.03 6.47
C TYR A 25 -5.53 0.03 5.48
N TYR A 26 -5.38 -0.57 4.30
CA TYR A 26 -6.41 -0.49 3.28
C TYR A 26 -7.67 -1.25 3.67
N PHE A 27 -7.53 -2.45 4.18
CA PHE A 27 -8.66 -3.31 4.54
C PHE A 27 -9.08 -3.17 6.00
N GLY A 28 -8.23 -2.59 6.81
CA GLY A 28 -8.41 -2.61 8.25
C GLY A 28 -8.01 -3.96 8.82
N ASP A 29 -7.30 -3.96 9.93
CA ASP A 29 -6.91 -5.22 10.57
C ASP A 29 -7.98 -5.61 11.59
N LYS A 30 -8.89 -6.47 11.16
CA LYS A 30 -9.97 -6.93 12.02
C LYS A 30 -9.64 -8.25 12.69
N LYS A 31 -8.41 -8.67 12.58
CA LYS A 31 -8.12 -10.08 12.74
C LYS A 31 -8.11 -10.59 14.14
N LYS A 32 -8.31 -9.81 15.14
CA LYS A 32 -8.39 -10.43 16.46
C LYS A 32 -9.03 -9.53 17.46
N ALA A 33 -10.21 -9.95 17.83
CA ALA A 33 -10.89 -9.38 18.97
C ALA A 33 -10.05 -9.37 20.24
N GLN A 34 -8.93 -10.08 20.25
CA GLN A 34 -8.05 -10.17 21.42
C GLN A 34 -6.88 -9.23 21.36
N SER A 35 -6.63 -8.64 20.23
CA SER A 35 -5.52 -7.71 20.10
C SER A 35 -6.01 -6.30 20.37
N THR A 36 -5.34 -5.61 21.27
CA THR A 36 -5.62 -4.21 21.54
C THR A 36 -5.19 -3.32 20.38
N ALA A 37 -4.43 -3.86 19.43
CA ALA A 37 -3.92 -3.10 18.31
C ALA A 37 -4.71 -3.40 17.05
N VAL A 38 -5.97 -2.96 17.03
CA VAL A 38 -6.78 -3.01 15.81
C VAL A 38 -6.38 -1.83 14.95
N ILE A 39 -5.99 -2.10 13.71
CA ILE A 39 -5.67 -1.05 12.74
C ILE A 39 -6.97 -0.67 12.04
N PRO A 40 -7.46 0.56 12.26
CA PRO A 40 -8.64 1.00 11.52
C PRO A 40 -8.29 1.19 10.05
N LYS A 41 -9.27 1.02 9.19
CA LYS A 41 -9.07 1.25 7.76
C LYS A 41 -8.65 2.71 7.54
N ASP A 42 -7.56 2.89 6.79
CA ASP A 42 -7.04 4.20 6.47
C ASP A 42 -6.42 4.16 5.07
N ALA A 43 -7.23 4.52 4.08
CA ALA A 43 -6.78 4.48 2.70
C ALA A 43 -5.64 5.46 2.42
N ASN A 44 -5.58 6.58 3.15
CA ASN A 44 -4.48 7.55 2.98
C ASN A 44 -3.15 6.93 3.36
N LYS A 45 -3.10 6.24 4.49
CA LYS A 45 -1.88 5.57 4.93
C LYS A 45 -1.51 4.41 4.02
N ALA A 46 -2.51 3.67 3.57
CA ALA A 46 -2.28 2.57 2.61
C ALA A 46 -1.66 3.13 1.33
N PHE A 47 -2.20 4.24 0.83
CA PHE A 47 -1.67 4.89 -0.36
C PHE A 47 -0.20 5.29 -0.16
N GLU A 48 0.11 5.88 0.99
CA GLU A 48 1.48 6.29 1.30
C GLU A 48 2.46 5.11 1.27
N TRP A 49 2.09 3.98 1.89
CA TRP A 49 2.95 2.81 1.91
C TRP A 49 3.08 2.17 0.52
N TRP A 50 1.99 2.11 -0.25
CA TRP A 50 2.09 1.62 -1.62
C TRP A 50 2.97 2.52 -2.48
N LYS A 51 2.94 3.83 -2.22
CA LYS A 51 3.81 4.76 -2.94
C LYS A 51 5.28 4.48 -2.62
N VAL A 52 5.60 4.21 -1.37
CA VAL A 52 6.96 3.83 -0.98
C VAL A 52 7.39 2.56 -1.71
N GLY A 53 6.54 1.54 -1.73
CA GLY A 53 6.84 0.31 -2.44
C GLY A 53 6.99 0.50 -3.94
N ALA A 54 6.15 1.35 -4.52
CA ALA A 54 6.22 1.67 -5.94
C ALA A 54 7.53 2.38 -6.28
N ASP A 55 7.96 3.30 -5.42
CA ASP A 55 9.24 4.00 -5.60
C ASP A 55 10.42 3.04 -5.52
N LEU A 56 10.27 1.94 -4.78
CA LEU A 56 11.27 0.87 -4.74
C LEU A 56 11.19 -0.05 -5.96
N GLY A 57 10.22 0.18 -6.83
CA GLY A 57 10.08 -0.57 -8.07
C GLY A 57 9.19 -1.80 -7.99
N ASP A 58 8.41 -1.96 -6.94
CA ASP A 58 7.57 -3.13 -6.79
C ASP A 58 6.33 -3.06 -7.69
N GLU A 59 6.14 -4.10 -8.49
CA GLU A 59 5.03 -4.18 -9.43
C GLU A 59 3.66 -4.19 -8.73
N SER A 60 3.54 -4.96 -7.66
CA SER A 60 2.27 -5.04 -6.92
C SER A 60 1.88 -3.68 -6.34
N CYS A 61 2.86 -2.95 -5.82
CA CYS A 61 2.61 -1.63 -5.27
C CYS A 61 2.21 -0.63 -6.34
N LEU A 62 2.83 -0.72 -7.51
CA LEU A 62 2.44 0.12 -8.66
C LEU A 62 0.99 -0.15 -9.08
N THR A 63 0.61 -1.42 -9.12
CA THR A 63 -0.76 -1.80 -9.48
C THR A 63 -1.76 -1.26 -8.46
N ALA A 64 -1.45 -1.42 -7.17
CA ALA A 64 -2.32 -0.93 -6.10
C ALA A 64 -2.43 0.60 -6.12
N LEU A 65 -1.31 1.27 -6.38
CA LEU A 65 -1.26 2.72 -6.48
C LEU A 65 -2.15 3.20 -7.61
N GLY A 66 -2.06 2.54 -8.77
CA GLY A 66 -2.91 2.86 -9.91
C GLY A 66 -4.39 2.71 -9.59
N TYR A 67 -4.73 1.67 -8.86
CA TYR A 67 -6.12 1.44 -8.45
C TYR A 67 -6.61 2.58 -7.54
N CYS A 68 -5.77 3.02 -6.60
CA CYS A 68 -6.12 4.13 -5.72
C CYS A 68 -6.41 5.40 -6.52
N TYR A 69 -5.58 5.70 -7.50
CA TYR A 69 -5.81 6.86 -8.37
C TYR A 69 -7.07 6.70 -9.20
N HIS A 70 -7.34 5.48 -9.68
CA HIS A 70 -8.49 5.23 -10.54
C HIS A 70 -9.81 5.50 -9.82
N ILE A 71 -9.95 5.01 -8.61
CA ILE A 71 -11.19 5.17 -7.86
C ILE A 71 -11.20 6.36 -6.92
N GLY A 72 -10.06 7.00 -6.72
CA GLY A 72 -9.96 8.12 -5.79
C GLY A 72 -10.01 7.69 -4.34
N ASP A 73 -9.33 6.61 -3.99
CA ASP A 73 -9.32 6.07 -2.64
C ASP A 73 -7.97 6.38 -1.98
N GLY A 74 -7.98 7.20 -0.94
CA GLY A 74 -6.76 7.63 -0.26
C GLY A 74 -6.01 8.74 -0.97
N VAL A 75 -6.47 9.14 -2.14
CA VAL A 75 -5.88 10.18 -2.95
C VAL A 75 -6.97 10.69 -3.90
N LYS A 76 -6.80 11.90 -4.40
CA LYS A 76 -7.75 12.45 -5.38
C LYS A 76 -7.72 11.60 -6.64
N GLN A 77 -8.90 11.30 -7.18
CA GLN A 77 -9.02 10.52 -8.40
C GLN A 77 -8.22 11.16 -9.55
N ASP A 78 -7.42 10.35 -10.23
CA ASP A 78 -6.59 10.81 -11.33
C ASP A 78 -6.31 9.65 -12.28
N ASN A 79 -7.13 9.54 -13.33
CA ASN A 79 -7.01 8.45 -14.28
C ASN A 79 -5.71 8.51 -15.09
N ILE A 80 -5.13 9.69 -15.25
CA ILE A 80 -3.85 9.82 -15.94
C ILE A 80 -2.74 9.18 -15.13
N GLU A 81 -2.70 9.47 -13.83
CA GLU A 81 -1.72 8.86 -12.94
C GLU A 81 -1.95 7.36 -12.80
N ALA A 82 -3.21 6.93 -12.75
CA ALA A 82 -3.54 5.50 -12.71
C ALA A 82 -2.95 4.78 -13.91
N LYS A 83 -3.15 5.34 -15.09
CA LYS A 83 -2.62 4.76 -16.33
C LYS A 83 -1.09 4.67 -16.30
N LYS A 84 -0.43 5.73 -15.83
CA LYS A 84 1.03 5.72 -15.71
C LYS A 84 1.52 4.62 -14.79
N CYS A 85 0.87 4.44 -13.64
CA CYS A 85 1.23 3.39 -12.69
C CYS A 85 1.08 2.01 -13.33
N TRP A 86 -0.03 1.78 -14.00
CA TRP A 86 -0.29 0.48 -14.65
C TRP A 86 0.67 0.20 -15.80
N GLU A 87 1.04 1.23 -16.57
CA GLU A 87 2.03 1.08 -17.63
C GLU A 87 3.39 0.70 -17.06
N GLN A 88 3.80 1.32 -15.96
CA GLN A 88 5.05 0.97 -15.30
C GLN A 88 5.01 -0.45 -14.75
N ALA A 89 3.88 -0.85 -14.16
CA ALA A 89 3.72 -2.21 -13.65
C ALA A 89 3.82 -3.23 -14.77
N ALA A 90 3.18 -2.95 -15.91
CA ALA A 90 3.22 -3.84 -17.05
C ALA A 90 4.64 -4.02 -17.59
N LYS A 91 5.42 -2.94 -17.61
CA LYS A 91 6.81 -3.03 -18.06
C LYS A 91 7.64 -3.93 -17.16
N LYS A 92 7.39 -3.90 -15.86
CA LYS A 92 8.12 -4.74 -14.92
C LYS A 92 7.69 -6.21 -15.00
N GLY A 93 6.45 -6.45 -15.35
CA GLY A 93 5.92 -7.80 -15.40
C GLY A 93 6.16 -8.54 -16.70
N SER A 94 6.68 -7.87 -17.70
CA SER A 94 6.89 -8.49 -19.01
C SER A 94 8.27 -9.10 -19.18
#